data_34ce80925e04b9ba74e7c0ce9705efee
#
_entry.id   34ce80925e04b9ba74e7c0ce9705efee
#
_cell.length_a   1.000
_cell.length_b   1.000
_cell.length_c   1.000
_cell.angle_alpha   90.00
_cell.angle_beta   90.00
_cell.angle_gamma   90.00
#
_symmetry.space_group_name_H-M   'P 1'
#
loop_
_entity.id
_entity.type
_entity.pdbx_description
1 polymer ?
#
loop_
_entity_poly.entity_id
_entity_poly.type
_entity_poly.pdbx_seq_one_letter_code
_entity_poly.pdbx_strand_id
1 'polypeptide(L)'
;MKSWFSKTFPEYKKLPKSGKFMVWLTFVQGLVWVVLAVIQSVQGLINNIAWAVFFGILLFVLGVLALSAAWNAFKFRAVGFKRMTYVYMPCLFQIVFVGEAFSFTYYIESVLQLSFSLTVHKLTFGINFAAILFIVLAGRNYRHLKMVSQNTDKNVEPLEQGQETQS
;
A
#
# COMPACT_ATOMS: atom_id res chain seq x y z
N MET A 1 3.78 25.79 19.36
CA MET A 1 4.68 25.15 18.35
C MET A 1 3.86 24.23 17.43
N LYS A 2 3.82 24.46 16.12
CA LYS A 2 3.26 23.46 15.18
C LYS A 2 4.22 22.27 15.16
N SER A 3 3.71 21.05 15.36
CA SER A 3 4.53 19.84 15.32
C SER A 3 5.26 19.75 13.97
N TRP A 4 6.45 19.14 13.94
CA TRP A 4 7.22 18.90 12.70
C TRP A 4 6.33 18.27 11.62
N PHE A 5 5.50 17.30 12.01
CA PHE A 5 4.56 16.62 11.11
C PHE A 5 3.60 17.57 10.40
N SER A 6 3.02 18.56 11.11
CA SER A 6 2.08 19.52 10.52
C SER A 6 2.76 20.52 9.57
N LYS A 7 4.08 20.72 9.70
CA LYS A 7 4.88 21.53 8.79
C LYS A 7 5.20 20.76 7.50
N THR A 8 5.53 19.47 7.64
CA THR A 8 5.92 18.61 6.51
C THR A 8 4.72 18.16 5.67
N PHE A 9 3.56 17.97 6.31
CA PHE A 9 2.33 17.48 5.69
C PHE A 9 1.14 18.39 5.97
N PRO A 10 1.13 19.64 5.49
CA PRO A 10 0.06 20.60 5.78
C PRO A 10 -1.29 20.13 5.24
N GLU A 11 -1.30 19.47 4.09
CA GLU A 11 -2.50 19.00 3.41
C GLU A 11 -3.10 17.72 4.02
N TYR A 12 -2.36 17.02 4.89
CA TYR A 12 -2.82 15.78 5.54
C TYR A 12 -4.16 15.95 6.28
N LYS A 13 -4.41 17.16 6.85
CA LYS A 13 -5.66 17.44 7.55
C LYS A 13 -6.89 17.35 6.65
N LYS A 14 -6.75 17.62 5.35
CA LYS A 14 -7.83 17.56 4.34
C LYS A 14 -8.23 16.12 3.98
N LEU A 15 -7.41 15.12 4.32
CA LEU A 15 -7.75 13.72 4.06
C LEU A 15 -8.99 13.28 4.86
N PRO A 16 -9.90 12.51 4.25
CA PRO A 16 -11.01 11.88 4.97
C PRO A 16 -10.48 10.90 6.02
N LYS A 17 -11.31 10.58 7.03
CA LYS A 17 -10.91 9.66 8.12
C LYS A 17 -10.39 8.31 7.60
N SER A 18 -11.08 7.73 6.61
CA SER A 18 -10.63 6.48 5.95
C SER A 18 -9.28 6.63 5.27
N GLY A 19 -9.04 7.77 4.61
CA GLY A 19 -7.75 8.08 3.98
C GLY A 19 -6.62 8.17 5.01
N LYS A 20 -6.84 8.85 6.13
CA LYS A 20 -5.86 8.96 7.23
C LYS A 20 -5.51 7.58 7.80
N PHE A 21 -6.54 6.77 8.06
CA PHE A 21 -6.35 5.39 8.54
C PHE A 21 -5.51 4.57 7.55
N MET A 22 -5.88 4.59 6.27
CA MET A 22 -5.18 3.83 5.22
C MET A 22 -3.71 4.25 5.08
N VAL A 23 -3.43 5.56 5.15
CA VAL A 23 -2.06 6.08 5.03
C VAL A 23 -1.18 5.57 6.17
N TRP A 24 -1.65 5.65 7.42
CA TRP A 24 -0.92 5.13 8.57
C TRP A 24 -0.76 3.63 8.54
N LEU A 25 -1.82 2.90 8.20
CA LEU A 25 -1.76 1.45 8.09
C LEU A 25 -0.72 1.02 7.04
N THR A 26 -0.75 1.63 5.84
CA THR A 26 0.20 1.32 4.76
C THR A 26 1.63 1.71 5.14
N PHE A 27 1.81 2.80 5.89
CA PHE A 27 3.13 3.20 6.38
C PHE A 27 3.71 2.17 7.36
N VAL A 28 2.91 1.77 8.36
CA VAL A 28 3.31 0.73 9.32
C VAL A 28 3.58 -0.60 8.60
N GLN A 29 2.70 -1.00 7.68
CA GLN A 29 2.88 -2.19 6.85
C GLN A 29 4.20 -2.17 6.08
N GLY A 30 4.53 -1.05 5.45
CA GLY A 30 5.79 -0.88 4.71
C GLY A 30 7.02 -1.02 5.61
N LEU A 31 6.98 -0.43 6.81
CA LEU A 31 8.07 -0.60 7.79
C LEU A 31 8.25 -2.05 8.23
N VAL A 32 7.14 -2.73 8.57
CA VAL A 32 7.17 -4.15 8.97
C VAL A 32 7.75 -4.99 7.84
N TRP A 33 7.34 -4.79 6.60
CA TRP A 33 7.85 -5.55 5.47
C TRP A 33 9.34 -5.32 5.22
N VAL A 34 9.82 -4.08 5.33
CA VAL A 34 11.26 -3.80 5.19
C VAL A 34 12.07 -4.52 6.27
N VAL A 35 11.62 -4.49 7.53
CA VAL A 35 12.29 -5.18 8.63
C VAL A 35 12.29 -6.70 8.41
N LEU A 36 11.13 -7.28 8.10
CA LEU A 36 11.01 -8.73 7.83
C LEU A 36 11.86 -9.15 6.62
N ALA A 37 11.90 -8.33 5.58
CA ALA A 37 12.71 -8.57 4.39
C ALA A 37 14.20 -8.70 4.72
N VAL A 38 14.71 -7.79 5.56
CA VAL A 38 16.11 -7.83 6.01
C VAL A 38 16.37 -9.10 6.82
N ILE A 39 15.51 -9.39 7.80
CA ILE A 39 15.64 -10.59 8.65
C ILE A 39 15.64 -11.86 7.79
N GLN A 40 14.67 -11.99 6.88
CA GLN A 40 14.52 -13.15 6.01
C GLN A 40 15.70 -13.31 5.05
N SER A 41 16.19 -12.20 4.48
CA SER A 41 17.35 -12.23 3.58
C SER A 41 18.63 -12.66 4.31
N VAL A 42 18.86 -12.14 5.51
CA VAL A 42 20.02 -12.50 6.33
C VAL A 42 19.97 -13.98 6.75
N GLN A 43 18.81 -14.44 7.21
CA GLN A 43 18.61 -15.87 7.54
C GLN A 43 18.81 -16.77 6.33
N GLY A 44 18.31 -16.36 5.16
CA GLY A 44 18.50 -17.07 3.90
C GLY A 44 19.97 -17.20 3.49
N LEU A 45 20.75 -16.14 3.68
CA LEU A 45 22.19 -16.15 3.41
C LEU A 45 22.95 -17.05 4.39
N ILE A 46 22.67 -16.95 5.69
CA ILE A 46 23.34 -17.77 6.73
C ILE A 46 23.06 -19.26 6.49
N ASN A 47 21.84 -19.63 6.13
CA ASN A 47 21.44 -21.01 5.95
C ASN A 47 21.59 -21.52 4.50
N ASN A 48 22.18 -20.74 3.59
CA ASN A 48 22.33 -21.03 2.15
C ASN A 48 20.99 -21.37 1.45
N ILE A 49 19.90 -20.70 1.85
CA ILE A 49 18.57 -20.90 1.29
C ILE A 49 18.26 -19.80 0.26
N ALA A 50 18.55 -20.04 -1.02
CA ALA A 50 18.38 -19.06 -2.09
C ALA A 50 16.95 -18.50 -2.19
N TRP A 51 15.94 -19.35 -2.00
CA TRP A 51 14.54 -18.93 -2.03
C TRP A 51 14.17 -17.93 -0.93
N ALA A 52 14.74 -18.07 0.27
CA ALA A 52 14.51 -17.12 1.37
C ALA A 52 15.07 -15.73 1.03
N VAL A 53 16.25 -15.69 0.40
CA VAL A 53 16.85 -14.44 -0.09
C VAL A 53 15.99 -13.80 -1.17
N PHE A 54 15.51 -14.59 -2.13
CA PHE A 54 14.64 -14.10 -3.21
C PHE A 54 13.33 -13.49 -2.67
N PHE A 55 12.64 -14.20 -1.77
CA PHE A 55 11.43 -13.68 -1.14
C PHE A 55 11.71 -12.48 -0.23
N GLY A 56 12.84 -12.44 0.45
CA GLY A 56 13.28 -11.27 1.20
C GLY A 56 13.42 -10.04 0.31
N ILE A 57 14.07 -10.17 -0.85
CA ILE A 57 14.20 -9.06 -1.82
C ILE A 57 12.83 -8.62 -2.33
N LEU A 58 11.95 -9.55 -2.68
CA LEU A 58 10.60 -9.25 -3.13
C LEU A 58 9.81 -8.47 -2.06
N LEU A 59 9.88 -8.92 -0.81
CA LEU A 59 9.22 -8.27 0.33
C LEU A 59 9.82 -6.88 0.59
N PHE A 60 11.13 -6.71 0.41
CA PHE A 60 11.78 -5.40 0.51
C PHE A 60 11.25 -4.42 -0.52
N VAL A 61 11.14 -4.84 -1.78
CA VAL A 61 10.58 -4.01 -2.86
C VAL A 61 9.15 -3.61 -2.55
N LEU A 62 8.31 -4.55 -2.09
CA LEU A 62 6.93 -4.25 -1.68
C LEU A 62 6.88 -3.28 -0.49
N GLY A 63 7.76 -3.43 0.48
CA GLY A 63 7.88 -2.53 1.63
C GLY A 63 8.23 -1.10 1.20
N VAL A 64 9.23 -0.93 0.32
CA VAL A 64 9.61 0.38 -0.23
C VAL A 64 8.47 1.00 -1.05
N LEU A 65 7.76 0.20 -1.85
CA LEU A 65 6.57 0.67 -2.58
C LEU A 65 5.47 1.13 -1.64
N ALA A 66 5.21 0.40 -0.54
CA ALA A 66 4.24 0.77 0.49
C ALA A 66 4.62 2.10 1.17
N LEU A 67 5.88 2.28 1.56
CA LEU A 67 6.37 3.52 2.15
C LEU A 67 6.26 4.70 1.17
N SER A 68 6.62 4.49 -0.10
CA SER A 68 6.47 5.49 -1.17
C SER A 68 5.00 5.85 -1.41
N ALA A 69 4.09 4.87 -1.37
CA ALA A 69 2.66 5.08 -1.50
C ALA A 69 2.11 5.91 -0.33
N ALA A 70 2.47 5.55 0.90
CA ALA A 70 2.09 6.28 2.11
C ALA A 70 2.63 7.71 2.09
N TRP A 71 3.90 7.91 1.73
CA TRP A 71 4.52 9.23 1.63
C TRP A 71 3.80 10.16 0.66
N ASN A 72 3.44 9.66 -0.53
CA ASN A 72 2.67 10.44 -1.50
C ASN A 72 1.25 10.76 -0.99
N ALA A 73 0.61 9.82 -0.30
CA ALA A 73 -0.71 10.05 0.28
C ALA A 73 -0.68 11.01 1.47
N PHE A 74 0.38 11.03 2.30
CA PHE A 74 0.60 12.08 3.32
C PHE A 74 0.65 13.48 2.72
N LYS A 75 1.21 13.62 1.50
CA LYS A 75 1.26 14.86 0.73
C LYS A 75 -0.03 15.15 -0.04
N PHE A 76 -1.13 14.48 0.28
CA PHE A 76 -2.43 14.66 -0.38
C PHE A 76 -2.42 14.34 -1.89
N ARG A 77 -1.50 13.50 -2.36
CA ARG A 77 -1.41 13.12 -3.77
C ARG A 77 -2.24 11.88 -4.05
N ALA A 78 -3.17 11.96 -5.01
CA ALA A 78 -4.02 10.83 -5.41
C ALA A 78 -3.22 9.59 -5.83
N VAL A 79 -2.06 9.80 -6.46
CA VAL A 79 -1.13 8.73 -6.88
C VAL A 79 -0.71 7.81 -5.72
N GLY A 80 -0.64 8.33 -4.48
CA GLY A 80 -0.36 7.53 -3.31
C GLY A 80 -1.40 6.43 -3.10
N PHE A 81 -2.68 6.76 -3.16
CA PHE A 81 -3.77 5.80 -3.02
C PHE A 81 -3.83 4.80 -4.19
N LYS A 82 -3.52 5.23 -5.42
CA LYS A 82 -3.40 4.32 -6.56
C LYS A 82 -2.30 3.28 -6.32
N ARG A 83 -1.13 3.70 -5.80
CA ARG A 83 -0.03 2.78 -5.47
C ARG A 83 -0.40 1.83 -4.33
N MET A 84 -1.17 2.27 -3.32
CA MET A 84 -1.66 1.40 -2.25
C MET A 84 -2.48 0.23 -2.80
N THR A 85 -3.30 0.45 -3.83
CA THR A 85 -4.03 -0.63 -4.49
C THR A 85 -3.08 -1.72 -5.01
N TYR A 86 -1.98 -1.34 -5.65
CA TYR A 86 -0.99 -2.30 -6.14
C TYR A 86 -0.22 -2.99 -5.02
N VAL A 87 0.04 -2.30 -3.91
CA VAL A 87 0.70 -2.87 -2.72
C VAL A 87 -0.15 -3.96 -2.07
N TYR A 88 -1.48 -3.81 -2.03
CA TYR A 88 -2.38 -4.79 -1.42
C TYR A 88 -2.81 -5.91 -2.36
N MET A 89 -2.59 -5.79 -3.70
CA MET A 89 -2.92 -6.86 -4.65
C MET A 89 -2.21 -8.19 -4.34
N PRO A 90 -0.90 -8.24 -4.09
CA PRO A 90 -0.22 -9.49 -3.74
C PRO A 90 -0.73 -10.13 -2.44
N CYS A 91 -1.33 -9.33 -1.53
CA CYS A 91 -1.87 -9.83 -0.26
C CYS A 91 -3.25 -10.48 -0.40
N LEU A 92 -3.88 -10.42 -1.60
CA LEU A 92 -5.22 -10.97 -1.81
C LEU A 92 -5.28 -12.48 -1.69
N PHE A 93 -4.25 -13.17 -2.18
CA PHE A 93 -4.25 -14.62 -2.33
C PHE A 93 -3.20 -15.27 -1.44
N GLN A 94 -3.57 -16.43 -0.94
CA GLN A 94 -2.69 -17.35 -0.25
C GLN A 94 -2.76 -18.69 -0.96
N ILE A 95 -1.61 -19.27 -1.29
CA ILE A 95 -1.52 -20.60 -1.90
C ILE A 95 -0.51 -21.41 -1.11
N VAL A 96 -0.93 -22.53 -0.56
CA VAL A 96 -0.05 -23.49 0.12
C VAL A 96 -0.23 -24.85 -0.54
N PHE A 97 0.86 -25.40 -1.02
CA PHE A 97 0.93 -26.77 -1.55
C PHE A 97 1.90 -27.57 -0.73
N VAL A 98 1.46 -28.72 -0.20
CA VAL A 98 2.28 -29.63 0.59
C VAL A 98 2.33 -30.99 -0.12
N GLY A 99 3.41 -31.20 -0.87
CA GLY A 99 3.71 -32.49 -1.52
C GLY A 99 4.73 -33.31 -0.74
N GLU A 100 4.93 -34.56 -1.11
CA GLU A 100 5.91 -35.47 -0.47
C GLU A 100 7.35 -35.08 -0.80
N ALA A 101 7.59 -34.66 -2.06
CA ALA A 101 8.91 -34.27 -2.57
C ALA A 101 9.11 -32.74 -2.60
N PHE A 102 8.03 -31.95 -2.50
CA PHE A 102 8.06 -30.51 -2.67
C PHE A 102 6.90 -29.85 -1.94
N SER A 103 7.19 -28.78 -1.20
CA SER A 103 6.17 -27.91 -0.62
C SER A 103 6.39 -26.48 -1.09
N PHE A 104 5.28 -25.79 -1.39
CA PHE A 104 5.28 -24.39 -1.82
C PHE A 104 4.26 -23.61 -1.01
N THR A 105 4.71 -22.48 -0.48
CA THR A 105 3.82 -21.54 0.24
C THR A 105 3.99 -20.15 -0.36
N TYR A 106 2.91 -19.63 -0.91
CA TYR A 106 2.79 -18.23 -1.27
C TYR A 106 1.84 -17.55 -0.28
N TYR A 107 2.40 -16.65 0.51
CA TYR A 107 1.64 -15.93 1.51
C TYR A 107 2.37 -14.62 1.87
N ILE A 108 1.70 -13.49 1.65
CA ILE A 108 2.21 -12.18 2.04
C ILE A 108 1.30 -11.65 3.14
N GLU A 109 1.84 -11.59 4.36
CA GLU A 109 1.12 -11.09 5.52
C GLU A 109 0.88 -9.59 5.41
N SER A 110 -0.35 -9.17 5.71
CA SER A 110 -0.68 -7.78 6.00
C SER A 110 -0.82 -7.58 7.51
N VAL A 111 -0.58 -6.36 7.99
CA VAL A 111 -0.72 -6.01 9.42
C VAL A 111 -2.12 -6.36 9.97
N LEU A 112 -3.14 -6.23 9.13
CA LEU A 112 -4.48 -6.72 9.42
C LEU A 112 -4.81 -7.83 8.44
N GLN A 113 -5.13 -9.01 8.99
CA GLN A 113 -5.46 -10.18 8.20
C GLN A 113 -6.81 -10.73 8.63
N LEU A 114 -7.67 -10.91 7.64
CA LEU A 114 -8.91 -11.64 7.74
C LEU A 114 -9.01 -12.54 6.52
N SER A 115 -8.60 -13.80 6.66
CA SER A 115 -8.54 -14.73 5.53
C SER A 115 -9.49 -15.91 5.73
N PHE A 116 -10.06 -16.36 4.61
CA PHE A 116 -10.75 -17.64 4.51
C PHE A 116 -9.89 -18.54 3.61
N SER A 117 -9.63 -19.76 4.07
CA SER A 117 -8.87 -20.75 3.32
C SER A 117 -9.64 -22.04 3.16
N LEU A 118 -9.56 -22.64 1.98
CA LEU A 118 -10.10 -23.93 1.63
C LEU A 118 -8.95 -24.88 1.31
N THR A 119 -8.90 -26.01 2.01
CA THR A 119 -7.90 -27.04 1.75
C THR A 119 -8.56 -28.23 1.05
N VAL A 120 -8.02 -28.58 -0.13
CA VAL A 120 -8.43 -29.77 -0.90
C VAL A 120 -7.19 -30.61 -1.11
N HIS A 121 -7.11 -31.78 -0.46
CA HIS A 121 -5.95 -32.67 -0.45
C HIS A 121 -4.69 -31.95 0.06
N LYS A 122 -3.71 -31.74 -0.83
CA LYS A 122 -2.40 -31.14 -0.55
C LYS A 122 -2.33 -29.64 -0.94
N LEU A 123 -3.44 -29.09 -1.45
CA LEU A 123 -3.52 -27.70 -1.89
C LEU A 123 -4.45 -26.89 -0.97
N THR A 124 -3.96 -25.83 -0.40
CA THR A 124 -4.74 -24.83 0.31
C THR A 124 -4.75 -23.55 -0.50
N PHE A 125 -5.94 -23.04 -0.80
CA PHE A 125 -6.16 -21.75 -1.42
C PHE A 125 -6.89 -20.84 -0.44
N GLY A 126 -6.39 -19.63 -0.24
CA GLY A 126 -7.00 -18.65 0.66
C GLY A 126 -7.18 -17.29 0.01
N ILE A 127 -8.20 -16.56 0.47
CA ILE A 127 -8.49 -15.18 0.09
C ILE A 127 -8.47 -14.32 1.35
N ASN A 128 -7.75 -13.19 1.28
CA ASN A 128 -7.66 -12.23 2.36
C ASN A 128 -8.68 -11.09 2.16
N PHE A 129 -9.76 -11.12 2.93
CA PHE A 129 -10.83 -10.10 2.86
C PHE A 129 -10.36 -8.71 3.33
N ALA A 130 -9.39 -8.64 4.26
CA ALA A 130 -8.83 -7.37 4.68
C ALA A 130 -8.11 -6.67 3.52
N ALA A 131 -7.38 -7.42 2.68
CA ALA A 131 -6.75 -6.87 1.49
C ALA A 131 -7.78 -6.35 0.47
N ILE A 132 -8.90 -7.06 0.28
CA ILE A 132 -10.01 -6.59 -0.56
C ILE A 132 -10.54 -5.25 -0.04
N LEU A 133 -10.82 -5.18 1.27
CA LEU A 133 -11.31 -3.95 1.91
C LEU A 133 -10.33 -2.79 1.69
N PHE A 134 -9.03 -3.04 1.86
CA PHE A 134 -8.00 -2.00 1.67
C PHE A 134 -7.91 -1.53 0.22
N ILE A 135 -8.03 -2.42 -0.75
CA ILE A 135 -8.07 -2.08 -2.17
C ILE A 135 -9.29 -1.18 -2.47
N VAL A 136 -10.46 -1.55 -1.95
CA VAL A 136 -11.70 -0.77 -2.14
C VAL A 136 -11.56 0.61 -1.49
N LEU A 137 -11.07 0.69 -0.25
CA LEU A 137 -10.84 1.96 0.45
C LEU A 137 -9.81 2.84 -0.25
N ALA A 138 -8.71 2.26 -0.74
CA ALA A 138 -7.70 2.98 -1.51
C ALA A 138 -8.29 3.54 -2.81
N GLY A 139 -9.04 2.73 -3.55
CA GLY A 139 -9.74 3.16 -4.78
C GLY A 139 -10.75 4.28 -4.53
N ARG A 140 -11.53 4.21 -3.44
CA ARG A 140 -12.46 5.27 -3.03
C ARG A 140 -11.74 6.58 -2.72
N ASN A 141 -10.67 6.53 -1.92
CA ASN A 141 -9.89 7.71 -1.57
C ASN A 141 -9.18 8.30 -2.80
N TYR A 142 -8.68 7.45 -3.72
CA TYR A 142 -8.13 7.91 -4.99
C TYR A 142 -9.13 8.74 -5.82
N ARG A 143 -10.35 8.20 -6.00
CA ARG A 143 -11.41 8.91 -6.74
C ARG A 143 -11.78 10.23 -6.08
N HIS A 144 -11.91 10.25 -4.76
CA HIS A 144 -12.22 11.47 -4.00
C HIS A 144 -11.15 12.55 -4.21
N LEU A 145 -9.87 12.21 -4.08
CA LEU A 145 -8.79 13.18 -4.27
C LEU A 145 -8.70 13.68 -5.72
N LYS A 146 -8.95 12.81 -6.69
CA LYS A 146 -8.96 13.20 -8.10
C LYS A 146 -10.07 14.22 -8.41
N MET A 147 -11.27 14.03 -7.85
CA MET A 147 -12.38 14.99 -8.00
C MET A 147 -12.06 16.34 -7.36
N VAL A 148 -11.46 16.35 -6.17
CA VAL A 148 -11.07 17.58 -5.48
C VAL A 148 -10.03 18.36 -6.29
N SER A 149 -9.03 17.68 -6.85
CA SER A 149 -8.01 18.32 -7.70
C SER A 149 -8.63 18.95 -8.95
N GLN A 150 -9.49 18.23 -9.66
CA GLN A 150 -10.15 18.73 -10.87
C GLN A 150 -11.06 19.95 -10.64
N ASN A 151 -11.74 20.00 -9.49
CA ASN A 151 -12.57 21.14 -9.12
C ASN A 151 -11.75 22.37 -8.76
N THR A 152 -10.54 22.18 -8.20
CA THR A 152 -9.64 23.30 -7.90
C THR A 152 -9.10 23.94 -9.18
N ASP A 153 -8.70 23.12 -10.16
CA ASP A 153 -8.19 23.61 -11.46
C ASP A 153 -9.26 24.39 -12.24
N LYS A 154 -10.52 23.94 -12.25
CA LYS A 154 -11.63 24.63 -12.91
C LYS A 154 -11.98 25.98 -12.30
N ASN A 155 -11.72 26.19 -11.01
CA ASN A 155 -12.01 27.44 -10.34
C ASN A 155 -10.87 28.48 -10.50
N VAL A 156 -9.72 28.10 -11.01
CA VAL A 156 -8.56 28.99 -11.24
C VAL A 156 -8.58 29.59 -12.66
N GLU A 157 -9.01 28.82 -13.67
CA GLU A 157 -9.07 29.29 -15.08
C GLU A 157 -9.93 30.55 -15.36
N PRO A 158 -11.07 30.82 -14.67
CA PRO A 158 -11.86 32.02 -14.96
C PRO A 158 -11.24 33.34 -14.52
N LEU A 159 -10.25 33.34 -13.64
CA LEU A 159 -9.65 34.56 -13.10
C LEU A 159 -8.54 35.15 -13.99
N GLU A 160 -7.87 34.32 -14.80
CA GLU A 160 -6.81 34.79 -15.72
C GLU A 160 -7.37 35.43 -17.00
N GLN A 161 -8.53 34.95 -17.48
CA GLN A 161 -9.16 35.51 -18.70
C GLN A 161 -9.85 36.88 -18.48
N GLY A 162 -10.10 37.31 -17.26
CA GLY A 162 -10.73 38.60 -16.93
C GLY A 162 -9.74 39.77 -16.85
N GLN A 163 -8.42 39.53 -16.81
CA GLN A 163 -7.42 40.59 -16.69
C GLN A 163 -6.81 41.04 -18.02
N GLU A 164 -6.89 40.26 -19.08
CA GLU A 164 -6.34 40.60 -20.39
C GLU A 164 -7.25 41.51 -21.24
N THR A 165 -8.49 41.78 -20.84
CA THR A 165 -9.42 42.62 -21.59
C THR A 165 -9.56 44.05 -21.06
N GLN A 166 -8.71 44.49 -20.12
CA GLN A 166 -8.73 45.86 -19.59
C GLN A 166 -7.41 46.64 -19.73
N SER A 167 -6.58 46.27 -20.68
CA SER A 167 -5.38 47.04 -21.01
C SER A 167 -5.46 47.67 -22.41
#